data_5b40c08767d45c9953a08623ac798b34
#
_entry.id   5b40c08767d45c9953a08623ac798b34
#
_cell.length_a   1.000
_cell.length_b   1.000
_cell.length_c   1.000
_cell.angle_alpha   90.00
_cell.angle_beta   90.00
_cell.angle_gamma   90.00
#
_symmetry.space_group_name_H-M   'P 1'
#
loop_
_entity.id
_entity.type
_entity.pdbx_description
1 polymer ?
#
loop_
_entity_poly.entity_id
_entity_poly.type
_entity_poly.pdbx_seq_one_letter_code
_entity_poly.pdbx_strand_id
1 'polypeptide(L)'
;AVQRMHATNNFPEFTGRVCPAPCESSCVLGINQPAVTIKQIEYTIGEKAFDEGLIEPHLPERLVDKTVAVVGSGPAGLAAAQQLTQAGYTVAVYERDDRIGGLLRYGIPDFKMEKSVLDRRLDVMRAEGTRFRAGVEIGKDIPWDQLRRRYDAVVVATGATKPRAVSYTHLTLPTTP
;
A
#
# COMPACT_ATOMS: atom_id res chain seq x y z
N ALA A 1 8.36 -18.63 6.19
CA ALA A 1 7.29 -17.78 6.75
C ALA A 1 7.05 -16.55 5.86
N VAL A 2 8.09 -15.77 5.52
CA VAL A 2 8.02 -14.52 4.75
C VAL A 2 7.31 -14.69 3.40
N GLN A 3 7.77 -15.59 2.54
CA GLN A 3 7.16 -15.84 1.23
C GLN A 3 5.70 -16.25 1.33
N ARG A 4 5.32 -17.05 2.33
CA ARG A 4 3.93 -17.47 2.55
C ARG A 4 3.03 -16.31 2.96
N MET A 5 3.54 -15.39 3.76
CA MET A 5 2.84 -14.18 4.16
C MET A 5 2.66 -13.23 2.98
N HIS A 6 3.71 -12.99 2.21
CA HIS A 6 3.68 -12.11 1.03
C HIS A 6 2.79 -12.65 -0.10
N ALA A 7 2.46 -13.94 -0.11
CA ALA A 7 1.51 -14.49 -1.09
C ALA A 7 0.10 -13.90 -0.98
N THR A 8 -0.28 -13.38 0.19
CA THR A 8 -1.61 -12.80 0.45
C THR A 8 -1.58 -11.39 1.03
N ASN A 9 -0.43 -10.91 1.52
CA ASN A 9 -0.25 -9.59 2.09
C ASN A 9 1.02 -8.94 1.53
N ASN A 10 0.86 -7.93 0.67
CA ASN A 10 1.99 -7.23 0.04
C ASN A 10 2.84 -6.47 1.05
N PHE A 11 2.21 -5.88 2.08
CA PHE A 11 2.84 -4.91 2.99
C PHE A 11 2.51 -5.22 4.46
N PRO A 12 3.01 -6.34 5.00
CA PRO A 12 2.73 -6.72 6.39
C PRO A 12 3.25 -5.70 7.40
N GLU A 13 4.30 -4.97 7.06
CA GLU A 13 4.82 -3.87 7.86
C GLU A 13 3.85 -2.68 7.95
N PHE A 14 3.00 -2.44 6.95
CA PHE A 14 1.96 -1.41 7.00
C PHE A 14 0.73 -1.93 7.73
N THR A 15 0.19 -3.07 7.30
CA THR A 15 -1.01 -3.66 7.89
C THR A 15 -0.79 -4.03 9.36
N GLY A 16 0.38 -4.55 9.70
CA GLY A 16 0.76 -4.87 11.07
C GLY A 16 0.78 -3.65 12.02
N ARG A 17 0.92 -2.43 11.49
CA ARG A 17 0.86 -1.19 12.28
C ARG A 17 -0.54 -0.57 12.34
N VAL A 18 -1.29 -0.59 11.25
CA VAL A 18 -2.50 0.22 11.10
C VAL A 18 -3.80 -0.58 11.09
N CYS A 19 -3.76 -1.88 10.84
CA CYS A 19 -4.96 -2.72 10.83
C CYS A 19 -5.60 -2.76 12.22
N PRO A 20 -6.93 -2.53 12.36
CA PRO A 20 -7.63 -2.65 13.62
C PRO A 20 -7.80 -4.10 14.11
N ALA A 21 -7.46 -5.08 13.27
CA ALA A 21 -7.48 -6.52 13.55
C ALA A 21 -8.81 -7.06 14.11
N PRO A 22 -9.96 -6.84 13.44
CA PRO A 22 -11.24 -7.39 13.89
C PRO A 22 -11.25 -8.92 13.95
N CYS A 23 -10.36 -9.58 13.21
CA CYS A 23 -10.15 -11.01 13.25
C CYS A 23 -9.64 -11.51 14.60
N GLU A 24 -8.90 -10.70 15.37
CA GLU A 24 -8.44 -11.05 16.71
C GLU A 24 -9.58 -11.00 17.71
N SER A 25 -10.41 -9.93 17.68
CA SER A 25 -11.57 -9.81 18.56
C SER A 25 -12.68 -10.82 18.26
N SER A 26 -12.75 -11.31 17.03
CA SER A 26 -13.73 -12.34 16.61
C SER A 26 -13.14 -13.75 16.62
N CYS A 27 -11.96 -13.94 17.15
CA CYS A 27 -11.28 -15.24 17.15
C CYS A 27 -12.05 -16.24 18.04
N VAL A 28 -12.43 -17.38 17.46
CA VAL A 28 -13.14 -18.46 18.17
C VAL A 28 -12.32 -19.02 19.35
N LEU A 29 -10.99 -19.02 19.22
CA LEU A 29 -10.10 -19.42 20.30
C LEU A 29 -10.28 -18.53 21.54
N GLY A 30 -10.64 -17.26 21.35
CA GLY A 30 -10.91 -16.28 22.42
C GLY A 30 -12.06 -16.62 23.38
N ILE A 31 -12.84 -17.69 23.10
CA ILE A 31 -13.92 -18.16 23.96
C ILE A 31 -13.36 -18.76 25.27
N ASN A 32 -12.27 -19.50 25.19
CA ASN A 32 -11.70 -20.25 26.32
C ASN A 32 -10.18 -20.10 26.48
N GLN A 33 -9.52 -19.41 25.56
CA GLN A 33 -8.07 -19.15 25.56
C GLN A 33 -7.80 -17.74 24.99
N PRO A 34 -6.59 -17.20 25.14
CA PRO A 34 -6.21 -15.96 24.44
C PRO A 34 -6.39 -16.09 22.92
N ALA A 35 -6.96 -15.06 22.30
CA ALA A 35 -7.12 -15.00 20.85
C ALA A 35 -5.75 -15.06 20.14
N VAL A 36 -5.73 -15.57 18.90
CA VAL A 36 -4.52 -15.55 18.09
C VAL A 36 -4.17 -14.11 17.72
N THR A 37 -2.96 -13.68 18.04
CA THR A 37 -2.45 -12.34 17.78
C THR A 37 -1.97 -12.19 16.32
N ILE A 38 -2.89 -12.32 15.37
CA ILE A 38 -2.61 -12.39 13.93
C ILE A 38 -1.82 -11.18 13.46
N LYS A 39 -2.29 -9.99 13.81
CA LYS A 39 -1.64 -8.73 13.44
C LYS A 39 -0.21 -8.63 13.99
N GLN A 40 0.00 -9.03 15.25
CA GLN A 40 1.33 -9.00 15.86
C GLN A 40 2.28 -10.01 15.20
N ILE A 41 1.77 -11.16 14.79
CA ILE A 41 2.54 -12.18 14.06
C ILE A 41 2.97 -11.63 12.70
N GLU A 42 2.04 -11.04 11.93
CA GLU A 42 2.34 -10.42 10.63
C GLU A 42 3.36 -9.29 10.76
N TYR A 43 3.16 -8.40 11.75
CA TYR A 43 4.08 -7.33 12.08
C TYR A 43 5.50 -7.86 12.36
N THR A 44 5.60 -8.83 13.28
CA THR A 44 6.90 -9.39 13.70
C THR A 44 7.62 -10.07 12.54
N ILE A 45 6.91 -10.84 11.72
CA ILE A 45 7.51 -11.49 10.55
C ILE A 45 8.00 -10.44 9.55
N GLY A 46 7.19 -9.39 9.29
CA GLY A 46 7.54 -8.32 8.36
C GLY A 46 8.77 -7.53 8.80
N GLU A 47 8.79 -7.07 10.05
CA GLU A 47 9.93 -6.30 10.59
C GLU A 47 11.21 -7.15 10.62
N LYS A 48 11.13 -8.34 11.19
CA LYS A 48 12.28 -9.24 11.25
C LYS A 48 12.83 -9.57 9.86
N ALA A 49 11.96 -9.70 8.86
CA ALA A 49 12.38 -9.96 7.49
C ALA A 49 13.15 -8.77 6.89
N PHE A 50 12.79 -7.54 7.22
CA PHE A 50 13.58 -6.36 6.84
C PHE A 50 14.91 -6.29 7.60
N ASP A 51 14.89 -6.50 8.92
CA ASP A 51 16.08 -6.42 9.78
C ASP A 51 17.12 -7.48 9.40
N GLU A 52 16.69 -8.67 9.01
CA GLU A 52 17.56 -9.78 8.59
C GLU A 52 17.90 -9.74 7.08
N GLY A 53 17.44 -8.74 6.33
CA GLY A 53 17.69 -8.61 4.89
C GLY A 53 17.02 -9.69 4.04
N LEU A 54 15.93 -10.28 4.52
CA LEU A 54 15.16 -11.30 3.78
C LEU A 54 14.17 -10.71 2.78
N ILE A 55 13.98 -9.39 2.81
CA ILE A 55 13.17 -8.67 1.83
C ILE A 55 14.10 -8.16 0.73
N GLU A 56 14.22 -8.96 -0.30
CA GLU A 56 15.00 -8.62 -1.50
C GLU A 56 14.07 -8.19 -2.64
N PRO A 57 14.55 -7.32 -3.56
CA PRO A 57 13.81 -6.99 -4.75
C PRO A 57 13.49 -8.23 -5.59
N HIS A 58 12.23 -8.49 -5.85
CA HIS A 58 11.80 -9.60 -6.69
C HIS A 58 11.80 -9.19 -8.16
N LEU A 59 12.82 -9.60 -8.90
CA LEU A 59 12.90 -9.37 -10.34
C LEU A 59 12.14 -10.48 -11.07
N PRO A 60 11.27 -10.13 -12.03
CA PRO A 60 10.53 -11.11 -12.80
C PRO A 60 11.49 -11.94 -13.68
N GLU A 61 11.24 -13.23 -13.80
CA GLU A 61 12.02 -14.13 -14.69
C GLU A 61 11.94 -13.71 -16.16
N ARG A 62 10.81 -13.12 -16.55
CA ARG A 62 10.56 -12.65 -17.91
C ARG A 62 9.76 -11.35 -17.90
N LEU A 63 10.23 -10.38 -18.69
CA LEU A 63 9.45 -9.17 -18.93
C LEU A 63 8.33 -9.46 -19.94
N VAL A 64 7.13 -8.98 -19.61
CA VAL A 64 6.01 -8.91 -20.53
C VAL A 64 6.12 -7.60 -21.29
N ASP A 65 6.05 -7.66 -22.63
CA ASP A 65 6.12 -6.45 -23.48
C ASP A 65 4.77 -5.71 -23.44
N LYS A 66 4.40 -5.26 -22.22
CA LYS A 66 3.20 -4.50 -21.92
C LYS A 66 3.47 -3.49 -20.81
N THR A 67 2.86 -2.34 -20.97
CA THR A 67 3.01 -1.18 -20.07
C THR A 67 1.72 -0.90 -19.31
N VAL A 68 1.83 -0.60 -18.01
CA VAL A 68 0.68 -0.29 -17.17
C VAL A 68 0.91 1.02 -16.44
N ALA A 69 -0.07 1.92 -16.50
CA ALA A 69 -0.11 3.10 -15.64
C ALA A 69 -0.98 2.82 -14.41
N VAL A 70 -0.49 3.16 -13.24
CA VAL A 70 -1.26 3.16 -11.99
C VAL A 70 -1.45 4.61 -11.56
N VAL A 71 -2.70 5.04 -11.42
CA VAL A 71 -3.05 6.41 -11.02
C VAL A 71 -3.45 6.42 -9.56
N GLY A 72 -2.59 7.02 -8.74
CA GLY A 72 -2.68 7.04 -7.29
C GLY A 72 -1.67 6.10 -6.64
N SER A 73 -0.95 6.61 -5.63
CA SER A 73 0.11 5.91 -4.90
C SER A 73 -0.28 5.51 -3.47
N GLY A 74 -1.58 5.49 -3.17
CA GLY A 74 -2.07 4.95 -1.91
C GLY A 74 -1.85 3.42 -1.79
N PRO A 75 -2.25 2.79 -0.68
CA PRO A 75 -2.00 1.36 -0.45
C PRO A 75 -2.46 0.46 -1.61
N ALA A 76 -3.64 0.74 -2.16
CA ALA A 76 -4.18 -0.03 -3.29
C ALA A 76 -3.34 0.11 -4.56
N GLY A 77 -2.93 1.35 -4.89
CA GLY A 77 -2.08 1.62 -6.04
C GLY A 77 -0.69 1.00 -5.91
N LEU A 78 -0.09 1.07 -4.71
CA LEU A 78 1.20 0.44 -4.43
C LEU A 78 1.12 -1.09 -4.54
N ALA A 79 0.07 -1.71 -3.99
CA ALA A 79 -0.12 -3.15 -4.08
C ALA A 79 -0.29 -3.62 -5.55
N ALA A 80 -1.12 -2.92 -6.31
CA ALA A 80 -1.29 -3.20 -7.74
C ALA A 80 0.02 -3.02 -8.51
N ALA A 81 0.75 -1.95 -8.24
CA ALA A 81 2.03 -1.68 -8.90
C ALA A 81 3.06 -2.78 -8.60
N GLN A 82 3.19 -3.21 -7.34
CA GLN A 82 4.12 -4.25 -6.96
C GLN A 82 3.78 -5.58 -7.65
N GLN A 83 2.53 -6.03 -7.56
CA GLN A 83 2.10 -7.29 -8.18
C GLN A 83 2.33 -7.29 -9.69
N LEU A 84 2.00 -6.20 -10.37
CA LEU A 84 2.21 -6.07 -11.81
C LEU A 84 3.69 -6.03 -12.18
N THR A 85 4.53 -5.31 -11.42
CA THR A 85 5.98 -5.26 -11.65
C THR A 85 6.60 -6.65 -11.47
N GLN A 86 6.26 -7.36 -10.41
CA GLN A 86 6.74 -8.72 -10.14
C GLN A 86 6.24 -9.73 -11.17
N ALA A 87 5.07 -9.50 -11.77
CA ALA A 87 4.56 -10.29 -12.89
C ALA A 87 5.21 -9.97 -14.24
N GLY A 88 6.16 -9.01 -14.29
CA GLY A 88 6.95 -8.69 -15.46
C GLY A 88 6.42 -7.55 -16.33
N TYR A 89 5.39 -6.84 -15.90
CA TYR A 89 4.89 -5.65 -16.61
C TYR A 89 5.77 -4.43 -16.33
N THR A 90 5.89 -3.54 -17.32
CA THR A 90 6.51 -2.22 -17.11
C THR A 90 5.49 -1.27 -16.48
N VAL A 91 5.70 -0.92 -15.21
CA VAL A 91 4.73 -0.15 -14.42
C VAL A 91 5.22 1.26 -14.12
N ALA A 92 4.34 2.24 -14.33
CA ALA A 92 4.53 3.62 -13.88
C ALA A 92 3.38 4.03 -12.96
N VAL A 93 3.71 4.50 -11.75
CA VAL A 93 2.76 5.02 -10.76
C VAL A 93 2.78 6.55 -10.83
N TYR A 94 1.61 7.15 -11.02
CA TYR A 94 1.42 8.59 -11.03
C TYR A 94 0.73 9.04 -9.74
N GLU A 95 1.29 10.03 -9.10
CA GLU A 95 0.77 10.62 -7.87
C GLU A 95 0.68 12.14 -8.03
N ARG A 96 -0.47 12.70 -7.69
CA ARG A 96 -0.68 14.17 -7.75
C ARG A 96 0.08 14.93 -6.67
N ASP A 97 0.23 14.33 -5.49
CA ASP A 97 0.93 14.93 -4.37
C ASP A 97 2.46 14.88 -4.59
N ASP A 98 3.21 15.66 -3.85
CA ASP A 98 4.67 15.79 -3.97
C ASP A 98 5.43 14.51 -3.58
N ARG A 99 4.79 13.59 -2.85
CA ARG A 99 5.39 12.33 -2.40
C ARG A 99 4.47 11.13 -2.58
N ILE A 100 5.08 9.98 -2.77
CA ILE A 100 4.40 8.69 -2.91
C ILE A 100 3.89 8.19 -1.55
N GLY A 101 2.70 7.55 -1.55
CA GLY A 101 2.17 6.87 -0.38
C GLY A 101 0.71 7.17 -0.05
N GLY A 102 0.11 8.22 -0.63
CA GLY A 102 -1.27 8.62 -0.35
C GLY A 102 -1.52 8.76 1.16
N LEU A 103 -2.57 8.14 1.69
CA LEU A 103 -2.90 8.21 3.13
C LEU A 103 -1.85 7.55 4.04
N LEU A 104 -1.02 6.63 3.56
CA LEU A 104 0.12 6.12 4.32
C LEU A 104 1.12 7.23 4.66
N ARG A 105 1.28 8.20 3.74
CA ARG A 105 2.15 9.38 3.91
C ARG A 105 1.45 10.53 4.64
N TYR A 106 0.25 10.89 4.18
CA TYR A 106 -0.41 12.14 4.57
C TYR A 106 -1.54 11.95 5.60
N GLY A 107 -2.04 10.72 5.79
CA GLY A 107 -3.17 10.45 6.67
C GLY A 107 -2.83 9.74 7.98
N ILE A 108 -1.72 8.98 8.03
CA ILE A 108 -1.32 8.23 9.22
C ILE A 108 -0.27 9.00 10.00
N PRO A 109 -0.47 9.29 11.29
CA PRO A 109 0.51 9.96 12.14
C PRO A 109 1.79 9.11 12.33
N ASP A 110 2.93 9.76 12.52
CA ASP A 110 4.24 9.09 12.67
C ASP A 110 4.30 8.17 13.90
N PHE A 111 3.60 8.51 14.98
CA PHE A 111 3.52 7.64 16.15
C PHE A 111 2.79 6.30 15.90
N LYS A 112 2.01 6.23 14.82
CA LYS A 112 1.35 4.98 14.36
C LYS A 112 2.20 4.24 13.34
N MET A 113 2.81 4.95 12.42
CA MET A 113 3.67 4.42 11.37
C MET A 113 4.65 5.47 10.91
N GLU A 114 5.91 5.31 11.27
CA GLU A 114 7.00 6.17 10.81
C GLU A 114 7.13 6.13 9.30
N LYS A 115 7.43 7.27 8.68
CA LYS A 115 7.53 7.34 7.21
C LYS A 115 8.73 6.58 6.65
N SER A 116 9.76 6.35 7.46
CA SER A 116 10.89 5.46 7.13
C SER A 116 10.44 4.04 6.73
N VAL A 117 9.37 3.53 7.36
CA VAL A 117 8.79 2.22 7.03
C VAL A 117 8.22 2.20 5.60
N LEU A 118 7.56 3.29 5.22
CA LEU A 118 7.07 3.47 3.84
C LEU A 118 8.24 3.62 2.87
N ASP A 119 9.23 4.46 3.21
CA ASP A 119 10.35 4.77 2.32
C ASP A 119 11.18 3.52 1.99
N ARG A 120 11.51 2.67 3.00
CA ARG A 120 12.23 1.41 2.75
C ARG A 120 11.48 0.46 1.81
N ARG A 121 10.14 0.40 1.90
CA ARG A 121 9.33 -0.42 0.97
C ARG A 121 9.35 0.18 -0.45
N LEU A 122 9.26 1.49 -0.57
CA LEU A 122 9.35 2.16 -1.87
C LEU A 122 10.71 1.93 -2.54
N ASP A 123 11.79 1.84 -1.75
CA ASP A 123 13.12 1.53 -2.28
C ASP A 123 13.20 0.12 -2.84
N VAL A 124 12.61 -0.87 -2.15
CA VAL A 124 12.47 -2.24 -2.69
C VAL A 124 11.69 -2.22 -4.00
N MET A 125 10.53 -1.55 -4.06
CA MET A 125 9.72 -1.48 -5.28
C MET A 125 10.44 -0.76 -6.44
N ARG A 126 11.25 0.26 -6.15
CA ARG A 126 12.11 0.91 -7.16
C ARG A 126 13.15 -0.05 -7.71
N ALA A 127 13.78 -0.82 -6.82
CA ALA A 127 14.76 -1.83 -7.21
C ALA A 127 14.12 -2.98 -8.02
N GLU A 128 12.85 -3.32 -7.78
CA GLU A 128 12.05 -4.24 -8.58
C GLU A 128 11.74 -3.69 -10.00
N GLY A 129 11.82 -2.37 -10.19
CA GLY A 129 11.59 -1.72 -11.49
C GLY A 129 10.33 -0.84 -11.57
N THR A 130 9.56 -0.69 -10.47
CA THR A 130 8.43 0.23 -10.42
C THR A 130 8.89 1.68 -10.57
N ARG A 131 8.31 2.41 -11.51
CA ARG A 131 8.64 3.82 -11.77
C ARG A 131 7.63 4.74 -11.11
N PHE A 132 8.07 5.56 -10.16
CA PHE A 132 7.24 6.54 -9.47
C PHE A 132 7.35 7.94 -10.07
N ARG A 133 6.21 8.62 -10.22
CA ARG A 133 6.11 9.99 -10.71
C ARG A 133 5.17 10.79 -9.79
N ALA A 134 5.76 11.44 -8.81
CA ALA A 134 5.06 12.37 -7.91
C ALA A 134 4.90 13.75 -8.55
N GLY A 135 3.95 14.54 -8.06
CA GLY A 135 3.65 15.88 -8.56
C GLY A 135 2.99 15.87 -9.94
N VAL A 136 2.29 14.78 -10.33
CA VAL A 136 1.63 14.67 -11.64
C VAL A 136 0.16 14.27 -11.45
N GLU A 137 -0.75 15.20 -11.72
CA GLU A 137 -2.19 14.98 -11.63
C GLU A 137 -2.77 14.53 -12.99
N ILE A 138 -3.22 13.28 -13.04
CA ILE A 138 -3.89 12.76 -14.25
C ILE A 138 -5.27 13.38 -14.38
N GLY A 139 -5.58 13.87 -15.57
CA GLY A 139 -6.78 14.67 -15.86
C GLY A 139 -6.52 16.16 -15.88
N LYS A 140 -5.41 16.63 -15.32
CA LYS A 140 -4.98 18.02 -15.33
C LYS A 140 -3.66 18.20 -16.08
N ASP A 141 -2.57 17.60 -15.59
CA ASP A 141 -1.24 17.72 -16.20
C ASP A 141 -1.09 16.77 -17.40
N ILE A 142 -1.69 15.59 -17.31
CA ILE A 142 -1.77 14.62 -18.41
C ILE A 142 -3.22 14.25 -18.63
N PRO A 143 -3.79 14.56 -19.81
CA PRO A 143 -5.17 14.17 -20.14
C PRO A 143 -5.34 12.64 -20.15
N TRP A 144 -6.51 12.17 -19.71
CA TRP A 144 -6.84 10.74 -19.68
C TRP A 144 -6.65 10.04 -21.02
N ASP A 145 -7.02 10.69 -22.12
CA ASP A 145 -6.88 10.14 -23.48
C ASP A 145 -5.42 9.96 -23.87
N GLN A 146 -4.55 10.87 -23.44
CA GLN A 146 -3.11 10.75 -23.66
C GLN A 146 -2.54 9.58 -22.86
N LEU A 147 -2.95 9.42 -21.58
CA LEU A 147 -2.52 8.31 -20.75
C LEU A 147 -2.94 6.97 -21.38
N ARG A 148 -4.21 6.85 -21.80
CA ARG A 148 -4.76 5.63 -22.42
C ARG A 148 -4.11 5.28 -23.74
N ARG A 149 -3.61 6.25 -24.50
CA ARG A 149 -2.85 5.98 -25.73
C ARG A 149 -1.42 5.54 -25.46
N ARG A 150 -0.86 5.93 -24.33
CA ARG A 150 0.54 5.68 -23.97
C ARG A 150 0.77 4.32 -23.29
N TYR A 151 -0.25 3.79 -22.62
CA TYR A 151 -0.16 2.55 -21.86
C TYR A 151 -1.16 1.52 -22.37
N ASP A 152 -0.78 0.24 -22.29
CA ASP A 152 -1.67 -0.87 -22.65
C ASP A 152 -2.84 -1.02 -21.67
N ALA A 153 -2.63 -0.68 -20.40
CA ALA A 153 -3.67 -0.68 -19.37
C ALA A 153 -3.47 0.45 -18.37
N VAL A 154 -4.58 0.87 -17.74
CA VAL A 154 -4.58 1.89 -16.69
C VAL A 154 -5.36 1.36 -15.49
N VAL A 155 -4.72 1.36 -14.33
CA VAL A 155 -5.33 1.07 -13.02
C VAL A 155 -5.63 2.38 -12.32
N VAL A 156 -6.88 2.60 -11.93
CA VAL A 156 -7.30 3.80 -11.19
C VAL A 156 -7.43 3.47 -9.71
N ALA A 157 -6.56 4.04 -8.88
CA ALA A 157 -6.48 3.82 -7.44
C ALA A 157 -6.40 5.14 -6.66
N THR A 158 -7.21 6.12 -7.04
CA THR A 158 -7.16 7.51 -6.55
C THR A 158 -7.74 7.70 -5.15
N GLY A 159 -8.35 6.66 -4.56
CA GLY A 159 -9.01 6.75 -3.26
C GLY A 159 -10.24 7.66 -3.26
N ALA A 160 -10.71 8.00 -2.06
CA ALA A 160 -11.83 8.91 -1.84
C ALA A 160 -11.33 10.26 -1.32
N THR A 161 -11.57 11.34 -2.06
CA THR A 161 -11.17 12.72 -1.68
C THR A 161 -12.23 13.42 -0.84
N LYS A 162 -13.46 12.91 -0.84
CA LYS A 162 -14.56 13.43 -0.02
C LYS A 162 -15.00 12.34 0.96
N PRO A 163 -14.98 12.61 2.28
CA PRO A 163 -15.50 11.66 3.26
C PRO A 163 -17.02 11.52 3.06
N ARG A 164 -17.55 10.33 3.28
CA ARG A 164 -18.99 10.12 3.35
C ARG A 164 -19.48 10.73 4.66
N ALA A 165 -20.22 11.84 4.57
CA ALA A 165 -20.82 12.47 5.74
C ALA A 165 -21.87 11.51 6.35
N VAL A 166 -21.71 11.18 7.62
CA VAL A 166 -22.70 10.48 8.43
C VAL A 166 -23.19 11.46 9.49
N SER A 167 -24.48 11.69 9.54
CA SER A 167 -25.09 12.82 10.23
C SER A 167 -24.90 12.87 11.75
N TYR A 168 -24.27 11.86 12.37
CA TYR A 168 -24.15 11.82 13.83
C TYR A 168 -22.89 11.13 14.40
N THR A 169 -22.03 10.49 13.61
CA THR A 169 -20.91 9.73 14.18
C THR A 169 -19.55 10.37 14.05
N HIS A 170 -19.38 11.42 13.26
CA HIS A 170 -18.09 12.12 13.14
C HIS A 170 -18.18 13.65 13.04
N LEU A 171 -19.32 14.22 13.34
CA LEU A 171 -19.46 15.67 13.48
C LEU A 171 -19.27 16.14 14.93
N THR A 172 -19.27 15.24 15.87
CA THR A 172 -18.94 15.52 17.27
C THR A 172 -17.76 14.66 17.71
N LEU A 173 -16.58 15.25 17.72
CA LEU A 173 -15.56 14.74 18.62
C LEU A 173 -16.18 14.78 20.04
N PRO A 174 -16.11 13.69 20.82
CA PRO A 174 -16.44 13.78 22.22
C PRO A 174 -15.49 14.80 22.84
N THR A 175 -16.00 16.02 23.04
CA THR A 175 -15.36 16.96 23.93
C THR A 175 -15.50 16.36 25.31
N THR A 176 -14.51 15.61 25.76
CA THR A 176 -14.35 15.33 27.18
C THR A 176 -14.20 16.67 27.88
N PRO A 177 -15.01 16.92 28.94
CA PRO A 177 -14.85 18.11 29.77
C PRO A 177 -13.49 18.12 30.47
#